data_35a59f12940049e053413b1f70e6b4fa
#
_entry.id   35a59f12940049e053413b1f70e6b4fa
#
_cell.length_a   1.000
_cell.length_b   1.000
_cell.length_c   1.000
_cell.angle_alpha   90.00
_cell.angle_beta   90.00
_cell.angle_gamma   90.00
#
_symmetry.space_group_name_H-M   'P 1'
#
loop_
_entity.id
_entity.type
_entity.pdbx_description
1 polymer ?
#
loop_
_entity_poly.entity_id
_entity_poly.type
_entity_poly.pdbx_seq_one_letter_code
_entity_poly.pdbx_strand_id
1 'polypeptide(L)'
;MRALRLHAPAPVETRPLVLENVPDLTPGPGQILVKVSACGICRTDLHVVEGELPVVRPLVIPGHQVAGTVVGAGTGAEALLGRRVGIGWLHRTCGSCRFCVGGRENLCDAPEFTGWTVDGGFATSILADADFVYELPDGFSDVVAAPLLCAGIIGYRALRLTGLAGRPSGFRGARLGLYGFGAAGHIAIQIARARGADVYVMTRDRERHQALAEELGAAWVGGARDIPPSKLDAAIIFAPAGELIPAGLAALDKGGTLVLGGIHMSDSPPIPYELLYQERVVRSVANNTRNDGREFLAEAARIPVTTHVRTFGLEEANDALIALKTDAIRGAGVLVVA
;
A
#
# COMPACT_ATOMS: atom_id res chain seq x y z
N MET A 1 23.86 -13.27 -3.96
CA MET A 1 23.02 -12.58 -2.95
C MET A 1 22.09 -13.57 -2.27
N ARG A 2 21.55 -13.26 -1.06
CA ARG A 2 20.53 -14.09 -0.38
C ARG A 2 19.14 -13.60 -0.77
N ALA A 3 18.22 -14.52 -1.04
CA ALA A 3 16.85 -14.18 -1.42
C ALA A 3 15.86 -15.27 -0.98
N LEU A 4 14.63 -14.86 -0.67
CA LEU A 4 13.52 -15.76 -0.41
C LEU A 4 12.76 -16.02 -1.70
N ARG A 5 12.74 -17.25 -2.18
CA ARG A 5 12.06 -17.67 -3.40
C ARG A 5 10.78 -18.42 -3.13
N LEU A 6 9.79 -18.14 -3.93
CA LEU A 6 8.54 -18.89 -3.98
C LEU A 6 8.64 -19.96 -5.08
N HIS A 7 8.84 -21.22 -4.71
CA HIS A 7 8.91 -22.32 -5.66
C HIS A 7 7.54 -22.70 -6.23
N ALA A 8 6.53 -22.73 -5.38
CA ALA A 8 5.14 -22.92 -5.76
C ALA A 8 4.24 -22.22 -4.74
N PRO A 9 3.14 -21.60 -5.18
CA PRO A 9 2.15 -21.05 -4.26
C PRO A 9 1.59 -22.14 -3.34
N ALA A 10 1.45 -21.82 -2.07
CA ALA A 10 0.86 -22.70 -1.06
C ALA A 10 0.38 -21.86 0.14
N PRO A 11 -0.51 -22.41 0.99
CA PRO A 11 -0.90 -21.75 2.22
C PRO A 11 0.34 -21.32 3.03
N VAL A 12 0.36 -20.07 3.48
CA VAL A 12 1.54 -19.49 4.14
C VAL A 12 1.97 -20.24 5.40
N GLU A 13 1.03 -20.95 6.05
CA GLU A 13 1.26 -21.82 7.20
C GLU A 13 2.22 -22.97 6.89
N THR A 14 2.33 -23.36 5.61
CA THR A 14 3.30 -24.39 5.14
C THR A 14 4.71 -23.83 4.91
N ARG A 15 4.92 -22.52 5.12
CA ARG A 15 6.21 -21.83 4.99
C ARG A 15 6.81 -21.96 3.57
N PRO A 16 6.09 -21.52 2.52
CA PRO A 16 6.48 -21.81 1.12
C PRO A 16 7.67 -20.99 0.62
N LEU A 17 8.08 -19.93 1.33
CA LEU A 17 9.25 -19.15 0.97
C LEU A 17 10.52 -19.84 1.45
N VAL A 18 11.46 -20.09 0.52
CA VAL A 18 12.74 -20.76 0.79
C VAL A 18 13.87 -19.74 0.64
N LEU A 19 14.70 -19.63 1.68
CA LEU A 19 15.89 -18.77 1.65
C LEU A 19 17.01 -19.47 0.88
N GLU A 20 17.50 -18.83 -0.17
CA GLU A 20 18.51 -19.37 -1.07
C GLU A 20 19.64 -18.36 -1.34
N ASN A 21 20.81 -18.89 -1.70
CA ASN A 21 21.85 -18.12 -2.36
C ASN A 21 21.61 -18.12 -3.86
N VAL A 22 21.40 -16.96 -4.43
CA VAL A 22 21.18 -16.76 -5.87
C VAL A 22 22.31 -15.91 -6.46
N PRO A 23 22.55 -15.95 -7.77
CA PRO A 23 23.56 -15.11 -8.41
C PRO A 23 23.39 -13.62 -8.08
N ASP A 24 24.52 -12.91 -8.02
CA ASP A 24 24.48 -11.47 -7.87
C ASP A 24 23.89 -10.80 -9.12
N LEU A 25 23.24 -9.66 -8.89
CA LEU A 25 22.55 -8.92 -9.93
C LEU A 25 23.46 -7.86 -10.55
N THR A 26 23.31 -7.64 -11.86
CA THR A 26 24.00 -6.58 -12.59
C THR A 26 22.97 -5.67 -13.26
N PRO A 27 22.99 -4.33 -12.99
CA PRO A 27 22.04 -3.42 -13.59
C PRO A 27 22.32 -3.19 -15.07
N GLY A 28 21.30 -3.32 -15.92
CA GLY A 28 21.29 -2.94 -17.32
C GLY A 28 21.05 -1.44 -17.52
N PRO A 29 21.04 -0.96 -18.78
CA PRO A 29 20.74 0.45 -19.09
C PRO A 29 19.40 0.91 -18.46
N GLY A 30 19.38 2.08 -17.81
CA GLY A 30 18.21 2.62 -17.11
C GLY A 30 17.86 1.92 -15.80
N GLN A 31 18.64 0.91 -15.38
CA GLN A 31 18.41 0.19 -14.13
C GLN A 31 19.39 0.58 -13.03
N ILE A 32 18.98 0.40 -11.80
CA ILE A 32 19.82 0.51 -10.60
C ILE A 32 19.82 -0.78 -9.83
N LEU A 33 20.92 -1.06 -9.13
CA LEU A 33 21.04 -2.10 -8.14
C LEU A 33 20.90 -1.46 -6.75
N VAL A 34 19.91 -1.90 -5.99
CA VAL A 34 19.65 -1.39 -4.63
C VAL A 34 20.04 -2.46 -3.62
N LYS A 35 20.92 -2.12 -2.68
CA LYS A 35 21.13 -2.88 -1.46
C LYS A 35 19.93 -2.65 -0.55
N VAL A 36 19.18 -3.71 -0.25
CA VAL A 36 17.96 -3.63 0.57
C VAL A 36 18.34 -3.49 2.03
N SER A 37 17.79 -2.48 2.69
CA SER A 37 17.89 -2.31 4.15
C SER A 37 16.62 -2.80 4.85
N ALA A 38 15.45 -2.53 4.25
CA ALA A 38 14.16 -2.93 4.78
C ALA A 38 13.15 -3.21 3.66
N CYS A 39 12.26 -4.15 3.88
CA CYS A 39 11.13 -4.42 2.98
C CYS A 39 9.86 -4.62 3.80
N GLY A 40 8.86 -3.75 3.59
CA GLY A 40 7.55 -3.92 4.19
C GLY A 40 6.82 -5.14 3.64
N ILE A 41 5.95 -5.73 4.46
CA ILE A 41 5.06 -6.81 4.06
C ILE A 41 3.61 -6.33 4.02
N CYS A 42 2.85 -6.79 3.05
CA CYS A 42 1.42 -6.48 2.99
C CYS A 42 0.59 -7.66 2.44
N ARG A 43 -0.72 -7.46 2.37
CA ARG A 43 -1.64 -8.48 1.83
C ARG A 43 -1.32 -8.91 0.40
N THR A 44 -0.75 -8.04 -0.42
CA THR A 44 -0.35 -8.38 -1.80
C THR A 44 0.73 -9.46 -1.82
N ASP A 45 1.73 -9.38 -0.91
CA ASP A 45 2.76 -10.42 -0.81
C ASP A 45 2.14 -11.77 -0.40
N LEU A 46 1.15 -11.74 0.50
CA LEU A 46 0.38 -12.94 0.88
C LEU A 46 -0.41 -13.50 -0.31
N HIS A 47 -1.10 -12.64 -1.10
CA HIS A 47 -1.83 -13.05 -2.30
C HIS A 47 -0.91 -13.70 -3.35
N VAL A 48 0.33 -13.19 -3.50
CA VAL A 48 1.34 -13.81 -4.38
C VAL A 48 1.75 -15.18 -3.84
N VAL A 49 2.06 -15.25 -2.54
CA VAL A 49 2.56 -16.48 -1.90
C VAL A 49 1.51 -17.59 -1.88
N GLU A 50 0.24 -17.26 -1.67
CA GLU A 50 -0.86 -18.22 -1.64
C GLU A 50 -1.50 -18.51 -3.01
N GLY A 51 -1.05 -17.79 -4.07
CA GLY A 51 -1.54 -18.02 -5.43
C GLY A 51 -2.90 -17.45 -5.74
N GLU A 52 -3.38 -16.50 -4.94
CA GLU A 52 -4.61 -15.75 -5.21
C GLU A 52 -4.41 -14.76 -6.38
N LEU A 53 -3.18 -14.37 -6.65
CA LEU A 53 -2.77 -13.73 -7.91
C LEU A 53 -2.19 -14.80 -8.85
N PRO A 54 -2.45 -14.70 -10.19
CA PRO A 54 -1.92 -15.66 -11.15
C PRO A 54 -0.39 -15.76 -11.08
N VAL A 55 0.14 -16.99 -11.19
CA VAL A 55 1.59 -17.20 -11.29
C VAL A 55 2.05 -16.78 -12.68
N VAL A 56 2.74 -15.65 -12.76
CA VAL A 56 3.28 -15.09 -14.02
C VAL A 56 4.80 -15.21 -14.10
N ARG A 57 5.49 -15.43 -12.98
CA ARG A 57 6.93 -15.63 -12.88
C ARG A 57 7.24 -16.82 -11.97
N PRO A 58 7.86 -17.90 -12.50
CA PRO A 58 8.37 -18.98 -11.67
C PRO A 58 9.49 -18.49 -10.74
N LEU A 59 9.59 -19.08 -9.55
CA LEU A 59 10.65 -18.77 -8.57
C LEU A 59 10.74 -17.30 -8.20
N VAL A 60 9.63 -16.57 -8.24
CA VAL A 60 9.60 -15.14 -7.92
C VAL A 60 10.10 -14.88 -6.49
N ILE A 61 10.84 -13.79 -6.33
CA ILE A 61 11.17 -13.23 -5.02
C ILE A 61 10.08 -12.19 -4.69
N PRO A 62 9.24 -12.39 -3.67
CA PRO A 62 8.22 -11.41 -3.27
C PRO A 62 8.81 -10.14 -2.65
N GLY A 63 7.93 -9.23 -2.20
CA GLY A 63 8.31 -7.99 -1.52
C GLY A 63 8.37 -6.78 -2.44
N HIS A 64 7.55 -5.76 -2.14
CA HIS A 64 7.39 -4.60 -3.03
C HIS A 64 7.38 -3.26 -2.27
N GLN A 65 7.79 -3.24 -1.01
CA GLN A 65 7.89 -2.02 -0.20
C GLN A 65 9.35 -1.86 0.24
N VAL A 66 10.24 -1.64 -0.72
CA VAL A 66 11.69 -1.72 -0.49
C VAL A 66 12.27 -0.36 -0.18
N ALA A 67 12.96 -0.24 0.93
CA ALA A 67 13.83 0.89 1.25
C ALA A 67 15.30 0.42 1.26
N GLY A 68 16.17 1.18 0.61
CA GLY A 68 17.58 0.82 0.52
C GLY A 68 18.44 1.89 -0.14
N THR A 69 19.69 1.50 -0.41
CA THR A 69 20.70 2.41 -1.01
C THR A 69 21.14 1.87 -2.38
N VAL A 70 21.24 2.74 -3.35
CA VAL A 70 21.74 2.42 -4.70
C VAL A 70 23.24 2.14 -4.63
N VAL A 71 23.65 0.92 -4.95
CA VAL A 71 25.05 0.45 -4.91
C VAL A 71 25.63 0.19 -6.29
N GLY A 72 24.78 0.21 -7.33
CA GLY A 72 25.19 0.07 -8.72
C GLY A 72 24.18 0.73 -9.65
N ALA A 73 24.63 1.22 -10.79
CA ALA A 73 23.79 1.86 -11.78
C ALA A 73 24.24 1.46 -13.19
N GLY A 74 23.27 1.16 -14.05
CA GLY A 74 23.49 1.01 -15.48
C GLY A 74 23.54 2.37 -16.18
N THR A 75 23.89 2.35 -17.47
CA THR A 75 23.97 3.57 -18.29
C THR A 75 22.67 4.39 -18.24
N GLY A 76 22.79 5.68 -17.92
CA GLY A 76 21.69 6.63 -17.83
C GLY A 76 21.03 6.71 -16.42
N ALA A 77 21.49 5.90 -15.45
CA ALA A 77 20.98 5.92 -14.08
C ALA A 77 22.04 6.30 -13.02
N GLU A 78 23.23 6.72 -13.44
CA GLU A 78 24.41 6.97 -12.58
C GLU A 78 24.17 8.06 -11.52
N ALA A 79 23.28 9.02 -11.80
CA ALA A 79 22.94 10.10 -10.88
C ALA A 79 22.30 9.62 -9.57
N LEU A 80 21.78 8.39 -9.56
CA LEU A 80 21.17 7.78 -8.36
C LEU A 80 22.18 7.04 -7.48
N LEU A 81 23.43 6.85 -7.92
CA LEU A 81 24.43 6.09 -7.17
C LEU A 81 24.65 6.72 -5.78
N GLY A 82 24.58 5.88 -4.73
CA GLY A 82 24.69 6.30 -3.33
C GLY A 82 23.42 6.92 -2.74
N ARG A 83 22.37 7.14 -3.54
CA ARG A 83 21.10 7.71 -3.04
C ARG A 83 20.29 6.65 -2.26
N ARG A 84 19.58 7.11 -1.23
CA ARG A 84 18.56 6.32 -0.55
C ARG A 84 17.26 6.37 -1.36
N VAL A 85 16.75 5.19 -1.72
CA VAL A 85 15.56 5.09 -2.58
C VAL A 85 14.53 4.13 -2.01
N GLY A 86 13.28 4.37 -2.39
CA GLY A 86 12.15 3.49 -2.18
C GLY A 86 11.67 2.89 -3.49
N ILE A 87 11.33 1.59 -3.48
CA ILE A 87 10.72 0.89 -4.61
C ILE A 87 9.31 0.47 -4.18
N GLY A 88 8.31 0.83 -4.98
CA GLY A 88 6.91 0.47 -4.75
C GLY A 88 6.46 -0.69 -5.64
N TRP A 89 5.13 -0.92 -5.63
CA TRP A 89 4.50 -2.01 -6.40
C TRP A 89 4.66 -1.85 -7.92
N LEU A 90 4.45 -0.64 -8.47
CA LEU A 90 4.57 -0.38 -9.90
C LEU A 90 6.06 -0.31 -10.29
N HIS A 91 6.56 -1.37 -10.93
CA HIS A 91 7.96 -1.50 -11.32
C HIS A 91 8.27 -0.75 -12.61
N ARG A 92 7.41 -0.92 -13.63
CA ARG A 92 7.54 -0.27 -14.94
C ARG A 92 6.21 -0.24 -15.68
N THR A 93 6.10 0.68 -16.65
CA THR A 93 4.97 0.74 -17.59
C THR A 93 5.46 0.94 -19.01
N CYS A 94 4.61 0.68 -20.01
CA CYS A 94 5.03 0.78 -21.42
C CYS A 94 5.33 2.22 -21.89
N GLY A 95 4.88 3.25 -21.17
CA GLY A 95 5.08 4.67 -21.51
C GLY A 95 4.26 5.17 -22.71
N SER A 96 3.70 4.30 -23.57
CA SER A 96 3.12 4.66 -24.85
C SER A 96 1.61 4.44 -24.99
N CYS A 97 0.98 3.61 -24.14
CA CYS A 97 -0.47 3.41 -24.22
C CYS A 97 -1.24 4.66 -23.77
N ARG A 98 -2.52 4.72 -24.12
CA ARG A 98 -3.41 5.86 -23.80
C ARG A 98 -3.42 6.24 -22.31
N PHE A 99 -3.22 5.26 -21.43
CA PHE A 99 -3.19 5.49 -19.99
C PHE A 99 -1.87 6.13 -19.55
N CYS A 100 -0.73 5.63 -20.06
CA CYS A 100 0.58 6.21 -19.77
C CYS A 100 0.67 7.66 -20.28
N VAL A 101 0.31 7.89 -21.53
CA VAL A 101 0.32 9.24 -22.14
C VAL A 101 -0.66 10.18 -21.42
N GLY A 102 -1.78 9.65 -20.92
CA GLY A 102 -2.79 10.42 -20.17
C GLY A 102 -2.49 10.59 -18.67
N GLY A 103 -1.27 10.27 -18.18
CA GLY A 103 -0.89 10.41 -16.77
C GLY A 103 -1.63 9.45 -15.82
N ARG A 104 -2.14 8.35 -16.35
CA ARG A 104 -2.83 7.28 -15.61
C ARG A 104 -2.08 5.95 -15.77
N GLU A 105 -0.77 5.99 -15.69
CA GLU A 105 0.13 4.86 -15.90
C GLU A 105 -0.13 3.66 -14.99
N ASN A 106 -0.79 3.89 -13.86
CA ASN A 106 -1.30 2.83 -13.00
C ASN A 106 -2.32 1.90 -13.68
N LEU A 107 -2.90 2.33 -14.81
CA LEU A 107 -3.82 1.56 -15.66
C LEU A 107 -3.16 1.13 -16.97
N CYS A 108 -1.83 1.08 -17.03
CA CYS A 108 -1.09 0.65 -18.21
C CYS A 108 -1.56 -0.72 -18.69
N ASP A 109 -1.60 -0.92 -20.03
CA ASP A 109 -2.01 -2.19 -20.63
C ASP A 109 -0.92 -3.28 -20.50
N ALA A 110 0.36 -2.88 -20.26
CA ALA A 110 1.49 -3.78 -20.08
C ALA A 110 2.39 -3.32 -18.90
N PRO A 111 1.91 -3.37 -17.67
CA PRO A 111 2.66 -2.97 -16.49
C PRO A 111 3.55 -4.12 -16.00
N GLU A 112 4.64 -3.77 -15.31
CA GLU A 112 5.42 -4.71 -14.51
C GLU A 112 5.27 -4.36 -13.02
N PHE A 113 5.25 -5.39 -12.17
CA PHE A 113 5.00 -5.25 -10.74
C PHE A 113 6.09 -5.93 -9.91
N THR A 114 6.67 -5.17 -8.99
CA THR A 114 7.72 -5.62 -8.08
C THR A 114 7.20 -6.74 -7.16
N GLY A 115 7.95 -7.85 -7.08
CA GLY A 115 7.59 -8.98 -6.23
C GLY A 115 6.48 -9.87 -6.79
N TRP A 116 6.09 -9.68 -8.05
CA TRP A 116 5.10 -10.52 -8.73
C TRP A 116 5.48 -10.83 -10.18
N THR A 117 5.52 -9.83 -11.08
CA THR A 117 5.92 -10.02 -12.48
C THR A 117 7.43 -9.92 -12.65
N VAL A 118 8.11 -9.23 -11.73
CA VAL A 118 9.57 -9.17 -11.59
C VAL A 118 9.93 -9.47 -10.13
N ASP A 119 11.20 -9.82 -9.87
CA ASP A 119 11.69 -10.10 -8.53
C ASP A 119 11.58 -8.88 -7.62
N GLY A 120 11.30 -9.13 -6.34
CA GLY A 120 11.07 -8.13 -5.31
C GLY A 120 12.17 -8.07 -4.25
N GLY A 121 11.85 -7.45 -3.13
CA GLY A 121 12.78 -7.06 -2.07
C GLY A 121 12.90 -8.01 -0.89
N PHE A 122 12.32 -9.21 -0.93
CA PHE A 122 12.63 -10.24 0.08
C PHE A 122 14.00 -10.84 -0.22
N ALA A 123 15.00 -9.99 -0.37
CA ALA A 123 16.36 -10.30 -0.75
C ALA A 123 17.33 -9.23 -0.25
N THR A 124 18.63 -9.55 -0.26
CA THR A 124 19.68 -8.59 0.13
C THR A 124 19.91 -7.49 -0.92
N SER A 125 19.50 -7.74 -2.17
CA SER A 125 19.60 -6.75 -3.27
C SER A 125 18.48 -6.95 -4.27
N ILE A 126 18.11 -5.86 -4.98
CA ILE A 126 17.07 -5.84 -6.01
C ILE A 126 17.49 -4.94 -7.17
N LEU A 127 17.09 -5.30 -8.41
CA LEU A 127 17.11 -4.39 -9.55
C LEU A 127 15.83 -3.57 -9.61
N ALA A 128 15.94 -2.30 -9.95
CA ALA A 128 14.79 -1.43 -10.20
C ALA A 128 15.02 -0.57 -11.44
N ASP A 129 13.92 -0.20 -12.11
CA ASP A 129 13.92 0.83 -13.14
C ASP A 129 14.11 2.20 -12.47
N ALA A 130 15.10 2.97 -12.91
CA ALA A 130 15.48 4.24 -12.31
C ALA A 130 14.34 5.28 -12.32
N ASP A 131 13.45 5.22 -13.31
CA ASP A 131 12.31 6.13 -13.42
C ASP A 131 11.16 5.80 -12.45
N PHE A 132 11.17 4.60 -11.85
CA PHE A 132 10.09 4.09 -10.99
C PHE A 132 10.48 3.98 -9.52
N VAL A 133 11.59 4.56 -9.12
CA VAL A 133 11.97 4.68 -7.71
C VAL A 133 11.64 6.06 -7.15
N TYR A 134 11.59 6.13 -5.83
CA TYR A 134 11.35 7.36 -5.08
C TYR A 134 12.56 7.69 -4.23
N GLU A 135 13.07 8.91 -4.28
CA GLU A 135 14.03 9.36 -3.27
C GLU A 135 13.33 9.42 -1.90
N LEU A 136 13.93 8.79 -0.90
CA LEU A 136 13.36 8.75 0.44
C LEU A 136 13.69 10.04 1.20
N PRO A 137 12.72 10.67 1.88
CA PRO A 137 12.98 11.84 2.73
C PRO A 137 13.90 11.49 3.90
N ASP A 138 14.77 12.42 4.28
CA ASP A 138 15.77 12.24 5.36
C ASP A 138 15.15 12.00 6.75
N GLY A 139 13.93 12.46 6.99
CA GLY A 139 13.23 12.32 8.27
C GLY A 139 12.75 10.90 8.61
N PHE A 140 12.89 9.93 7.69
CA PHE A 140 12.46 8.55 7.91
C PHE A 140 13.64 7.57 7.85
N SER A 141 13.76 6.68 8.84
CA SER A 141 14.63 5.51 8.69
C SER A 141 14.07 4.54 7.65
N ASP A 142 14.90 3.64 7.09
CA ASP A 142 14.45 2.70 6.05
C ASP A 142 13.30 1.79 6.55
N VAL A 143 13.34 1.39 7.82
CA VAL A 143 12.29 0.58 8.46
C VAL A 143 10.95 1.34 8.51
N VAL A 144 11.00 2.63 8.84
CA VAL A 144 9.80 3.49 8.93
C VAL A 144 9.30 3.88 7.53
N ALA A 145 10.22 4.05 6.56
CA ALA A 145 9.90 4.40 5.19
C ALA A 145 9.26 3.26 4.39
N ALA A 146 9.63 2.01 4.65
CA ALA A 146 9.16 0.87 3.87
C ALA A 146 7.62 0.79 3.76
N PRO A 147 6.81 0.91 4.83
CA PRO A 147 5.35 0.88 4.70
C PRO A 147 4.77 2.07 3.92
N LEU A 148 5.50 3.19 3.84
CA LEU A 148 5.04 4.35 3.06
C LEU A 148 4.96 4.03 1.56
N LEU A 149 5.79 3.12 1.06
CA LEU A 149 5.96 2.80 -0.37
C LEU A 149 4.82 1.99 -1.00
N CYS A 150 3.92 1.44 -0.19
CA CYS A 150 2.69 0.81 -0.68
C CYS A 150 1.49 1.32 0.13
N ALA A 151 1.39 0.94 1.39
CA ALA A 151 0.26 1.30 2.26
C ALA A 151 0.04 2.83 2.32
N GLY A 152 1.13 3.60 2.41
CA GLY A 152 1.08 5.05 2.40
C GLY A 152 0.61 5.61 1.06
N ILE A 153 1.25 5.21 -0.04
CA ILE A 153 0.90 5.68 -1.40
C ILE A 153 -0.53 5.30 -1.77
N ILE A 154 -0.96 4.07 -1.46
CA ILE A 154 -2.34 3.61 -1.74
C ILE A 154 -3.35 4.36 -0.86
N GLY A 155 -3.03 4.58 0.42
CA GLY A 155 -3.84 5.43 1.30
C GLY A 155 -4.01 6.84 0.74
N TYR A 156 -2.92 7.45 0.29
CA TYR A 156 -2.93 8.77 -0.34
C TYR A 156 -3.76 8.81 -1.62
N ARG A 157 -3.57 7.82 -2.51
CA ARG A 157 -4.37 7.72 -3.73
C ARG A 157 -5.85 7.51 -3.41
N ALA A 158 -6.19 6.68 -2.43
CA ALA A 158 -7.56 6.50 -1.98
C ALA A 158 -8.17 7.84 -1.50
N LEU A 159 -7.42 8.63 -0.71
CA LEU A 159 -7.83 9.98 -0.31
C LEU A 159 -8.07 10.91 -1.51
N ARG A 160 -7.21 10.89 -2.53
CA ARG A 160 -7.44 11.67 -3.78
C ARG A 160 -8.73 11.25 -4.47
N LEU A 161 -9.00 9.95 -4.52
CA LEU A 161 -10.17 9.40 -5.20
C LEU A 161 -11.50 9.67 -4.48
N THR A 162 -11.47 10.11 -3.20
CA THR A 162 -12.69 10.58 -2.51
C THR A 162 -13.31 11.81 -3.13
N GLY A 163 -12.54 12.59 -3.90
CA GLY A 163 -12.98 13.87 -4.45
C GLY A 163 -12.99 15.03 -3.43
N LEU A 164 -12.69 14.77 -2.16
CA LEU A 164 -12.73 15.81 -1.11
C LEU A 164 -11.84 17.02 -1.41
N ALA A 165 -10.67 16.79 -2.04
CA ALA A 165 -9.77 17.88 -2.41
C ALA A 165 -10.38 18.89 -3.41
N GLY A 166 -11.38 18.48 -4.19
CA GLY A 166 -12.10 19.34 -5.15
C GLY A 166 -13.21 20.18 -4.52
N ARG A 167 -13.54 20.01 -3.24
CA ARG A 167 -14.53 20.83 -2.53
C ARG A 167 -13.95 22.23 -2.27
N PRO A 168 -14.80 23.27 -2.17
CA PRO A 168 -14.33 24.63 -1.82
C PRO A 168 -13.52 24.68 -0.50
N SER A 169 -13.91 23.89 0.51
CA SER A 169 -13.18 23.75 1.79
C SER A 169 -12.10 22.67 1.78
N GLY A 170 -11.92 21.94 0.66
CA GLY A 170 -11.05 20.79 0.62
C GLY A 170 -11.46 19.73 1.64
N PHE A 171 -10.49 19.22 2.39
CA PHE A 171 -10.72 18.28 3.49
C PHE A 171 -11.22 18.94 4.77
N ARG A 172 -11.11 20.26 4.92
CA ARG A 172 -11.46 20.96 6.17
C ARG A 172 -12.93 20.73 6.52
N GLY A 173 -13.17 20.16 7.71
CA GLY A 173 -14.49 19.81 8.22
C GLY A 173 -15.20 18.71 7.43
N ALA A 174 -14.48 17.99 6.55
CA ALA A 174 -15.03 16.81 5.86
C ALA A 174 -15.09 15.62 6.82
N ARG A 175 -16.21 14.91 6.81
CA ARG A 175 -16.41 13.67 7.57
C ARG A 175 -16.00 12.49 6.70
N LEU A 176 -14.82 11.92 6.98
CA LEU A 176 -14.23 10.81 6.25
C LEU A 176 -14.34 9.51 7.03
N GLY A 177 -14.96 8.48 6.45
CA GLY A 177 -15.00 7.12 7.01
C GLY A 177 -13.80 6.28 6.55
N LEU A 178 -13.21 5.50 7.45
CA LEU A 178 -12.22 4.47 7.14
C LEU A 178 -12.71 3.12 7.65
N TYR A 179 -12.98 2.19 6.74
CA TYR A 179 -13.36 0.81 7.04
C TYR A 179 -12.12 -0.09 6.95
N GLY A 180 -11.70 -0.62 8.10
CA GLY A 180 -10.42 -1.32 8.27
C GLY A 180 -9.28 -0.37 8.63
N PHE A 181 -8.49 -0.75 9.64
CA PHE A 181 -7.46 0.12 10.22
C PHE A 181 -6.12 -0.62 10.40
N GLY A 182 -5.62 -1.20 9.31
CA GLY A 182 -4.27 -1.78 9.19
C GLY A 182 -3.24 -0.78 8.66
N ALA A 183 -2.25 -1.28 7.93
CA ALA A 183 -1.13 -0.49 7.40
C ALA A 183 -1.57 0.77 6.61
N ALA A 184 -2.57 0.68 5.73
CA ALA A 184 -3.01 1.85 4.95
C ALA A 184 -3.85 2.82 5.80
N GLY A 185 -4.76 2.31 6.63
CA GLY A 185 -5.66 3.14 7.44
C GLY A 185 -4.93 4.02 8.44
N HIS A 186 -3.90 3.46 9.15
CA HIS A 186 -3.17 4.23 10.16
C HIS A 186 -2.27 5.33 9.56
N ILE A 187 -1.86 5.20 8.29
CA ILE A 187 -1.14 6.26 7.58
C ILE A 187 -2.14 7.29 7.01
N ALA A 188 -3.21 6.81 6.36
CA ALA A 188 -4.20 7.68 5.72
C ALA A 188 -4.90 8.63 6.69
N ILE A 189 -5.20 8.20 7.92
CA ILE A 189 -5.82 9.06 8.94
C ILE A 189 -4.97 10.28 9.24
N GLN A 190 -3.64 10.13 9.32
CA GLN A 190 -2.72 11.22 9.67
C GLN A 190 -2.72 12.30 8.57
N ILE A 191 -2.69 11.89 7.30
CA ILE A 191 -2.79 12.81 6.15
C ILE A 191 -4.16 13.50 6.14
N ALA A 192 -5.25 12.74 6.29
CA ALA A 192 -6.60 13.28 6.26
C ALA A 192 -6.82 14.32 7.38
N ARG A 193 -6.37 14.02 8.59
CA ARG A 193 -6.47 14.92 9.74
C ARG A 193 -5.60 16.17 9.58
N ALA A 194 -4.38 16.02 9.10
CA ALA A 194 -3.51 17.17 8.81
C ALA A 194 -4.12 18.10 7.76
N ARG A 195 -4.94 17.56 6.86
CA ARG A 195 -5.74 18.34 5.90
C ARG A 195 -7.05 18.89 6.47
N GLY A 196 -7.36 18.58 7.74
CA GLY A 196 -8.51 19.13 8.48
C GLY A 196 -9.80 18.31 8.39
N ALA A 197 -9.74 17.03 8.03
CA ALA A 197 -10.88 16.13 8.06
C ALA A 197 -11.16 15.60 9.47
N ASP A 198 -12.44 15.39 9.77
CA ASP A 198 -12.89 14.59 10.90
C ASP A 198 -12.96 13.12 10.43
N VAL A 199 -12.14 12.24 11.02
CA VAL A 199 -12.03 10.87 10.58
C VAL A 199 -12.79 9.94 11.51
N TYR A 200 -13.67 9.11 10.91
CA TYR A 200 -14.49 8.10 11.56
C TYR A 200 -13.94 6.72 11.19
N VAL A 201 -13.62 5.90 12.17
CA VAL A 201 -12.97 4.60 11.91
C VAL A 201 -13.89 3.46 12.30
N MET A 202 -14.21 2.60 11.33
CA MET A 202 -14.97 1.36 11.49
C MET A 202 -14.02 0.19 11.33
N THR A 203 -13.68 -0.49 12.44
CA THR A 203 -12.73 -1.61 12.40
C THR A 203 -13.02 -2.65 13.49
N ARG A 204 -12.49 -3.86 13.27
CA ARG A 204 -12.51 -4.93 14.26
C ARG A 204 -11.45 -4.67 15.32
N ASP A 205 -11.38 -5.51 16.32
CA ASP A 205 -10.32 -5.55 17.33
C ASP A 205 -10.09 -4.24 18.09
N ARG A 206 -10.67 -4.23 19.31
CA ARG A 206 -10.61 -3.05 20.18
C ARG A 206 -9.19 -2.66 20.57
N GLU A 207 -8.36 -3.64 20.91
CA GLU A 207 -7.03 -3.39 21.48
C GLU A 207 -6.00 -2.99 20.43
N ARG A 208 -6.04 -3.63 19.26
CA ARG A 208 -5.04 -3.41 18.21
C ARG A 208 -5.37 -2.26 17.28
N HIS A 209 -6.61 -2.25 16.75
CA HIS A 209 -6.97 -1.33 15.68
C HIS A 209 -7.75 -0.12 16.15
N GLN A 210 -8.76 -0.32 17.03
CA GLN A 210 -9.56 0.81 17.51
C GLN A 210 -8.74 1.72 18.43
N ALA A 211 -7.96 1.15 19.36
CA ALA A 211 -7.06 1.93 20.22
C ALA A 211 -6.04 2.74 19.41
N LEU A 212 -5.46 2.15 18.35
CA LEU A 212 -4.54 2.87 17.46
C LEU A 212 -5.25 4.02 16.73
N ALA A 213 -6.51 3.81 16.31
CA ALA A 213 -7.28 4.87 15.66
C ALA A 213 -7.56 6.04 16.63
N GLU A 214 -7.89 5.74 17.89
CA GLU A 214 -8.07 6.75 18.95
C GLU A 214 -6.76 7.51 19.22
N GLU A 215 -5.62 6.81 19.36
CA GLU A 215 -4.29 7.42 19.54
C GLU A 215 -3.93 8.37 18.40
N LEU A 216 -4.26 7.99 17.16
CA LEU A 216 -4.03 8.81 15.97
C LEU A 216 -5.12 9.88 15.78
N GLY A 217 -6.06 9.99 16.71
CA GLY A 217 -7.05 11.08 16.85
C GLY A 217 -8.24 10.94 15.92
N ALA A 218 -8.77 9.74 15.73
CA ALA A 218 -10.08 9.56 15.13
C ALA A 218 -11.15 10.34 15.89
N ALA A 219 -12.05 11.01 15.17
CA ALA A 219 -13.17 11.72 15.76
C ALA A 219 -14.22 10.76 16.37
N TRP A 220 -14.27 9.55 15.83
CA TRP A 220 -15.11 8.46 16.33
C TRP A 220 -14.54 7.11 15.90
N VAL A 221 -14.74 6.11 16.74
CA VAL A 221 -14.31 4.73 16.48
C VAL A 221 -15.43 3.77 16.84
N GLY A 222 -15.68 2.77 15.98
CA GLY A 222 -16.68 1.73 16.19
C GLY A 222 -16.28 0.41 15.53
N GLY A 223 -17.13 -0.60 15.72
CA GLY A 223 -17.03 -1.90 15.07
C GLY A 223 -17.18 -1.81 13.56
N ALA A 224 -16.72 -2.81 12.82
CA ALA A 224 -16.70 -2.79 11.34
C ALA A 224 -18.08 -2.57 10.68
N ARG A 225 -19.17 -2.80 11.39
CA ARG A 225 -20.55 -2.62 10.90
C ARG A 225 -21.33 -1.57 11.69
N ASP A 226 -20.70 -0.90 12.64
CA ASP A 226 -21.34 0.15 13.41
C ASP A 226 -21.67 1.35 12.52
N ILE A 227 -22.77 2.01 12.83
CA ILE A 227 -23.21 3.20 12.11
C ILE A 227 -22.55 4.40 12.75
N PRO A 228 -21.78 5.20 12.00
CA PRO A 228 -21.20 6.43 12.53
C PRO A 228 -22.31 7.42 12.95
N PRO A 229 -22.05 8.26 13.97
CA PRO A 229 -23.07 9.18 14.53
C PRO A 229 -23.50 10.28 13.56
N SER A 230 -22.78 10.45 12.44
CA SER A 230 -23.08 11.43 11.40
C SER A 230 -22.89 10.82 10.02
N LYS A 231 -23.64 11.31 9.03
CA LYS A 231 -23.42 10.96 7.62
C LYS A 231 -22.06 11.44 7.16
N LEU A 232 -21.41 10.64 6.30
CA LEU A 232 -20.04 10.83 5.84
C LEU A 232 -20.02 11.52 4.46
N ASP A 233 -19.11 12.46 4.25
CA ASP A 233 -18.88 13.07 2.94
C ASP A 233 -18.16 12.14 1.98
N ALA A 234 -17.31 11.24 2.52
CA ALA A 234 -16.66 10.17 1.78
C ALA A 234 -16.30 9.02 2.72
N ALA A 235 -16.07 7.83 2.15
CA ALA A 235 -15.54 6.71 2.89
C ALA A 235 -14.53 5.90 2.06
N ILE A 236 -13.58 5.23 2.72
CA ILE A 236 -12.60 4.35 2.11
C ILE A 236 -12.68 2.99 2.80
N ILE A 237 -12.80 1.92 2.02
CA ILE A 237 -12.72 0.54 2.53
C ILE A 237 -11.32 0.01 2.22
N PHE A 238 -10.51 -0.21 3.25
CA PHE A 238 -9.20 -0.88 3.17
C PHE A 238 -9.30 -2.37 3.51
N ALA A 239 -10.35 -2.78 4.21
CA ALA A 239 -10.58 -4.19 4.50
C ALA A 239 -10.92 -4.96 3.21
N PRO A 240 -10.40 -6.20 3.01
CA PRO A 240 -10.68 -7.01 1.81
C PRO A 240 -12.06 -7.70 1.91
N ALA A 241 -13.10 -6.93 2.21
CA ALA A 241 -14.42 -7.39 2.65
C ALA A 241 -15.54 -6.68 1.87
N GLY A 242 -15.98 -7.28 0.76
CA GLY A 242 -17.03 -6.72 -0.11
C GLY A 242 -18.38 -6.55 0.59
N GLU A 243 -18.64 -7.35 1.64
CA GLU A 243 -19.83 -7.19 2.46
C GLU A 243 -19.94 -5.86 3.21
N LEU A 244 -18.85 -5.08 3.27
CA LEU A 244 -18.85 -3.73 3.84
C LEU A 244 -19.32 -2.65 2.86
N ILE A 245 -19.42 -2.95 1.56
CA ILE A 245 -19.81 -1.97 0.54
C ILE A 245 -21.20 -1.39 0.81
N PRO A 246 -22.26 -2.19 1.06
CA PRO A 246 -23.57 -1.64 1.41
C PRO A 246 -23.56 -0.80 2.69
N ALA A 247 -22.81 -1.20 3.71
CA ALA A 247 -22.68 -0.46 4.97
C ALA A 247 -21.95 0.89 4.73
N GLY A 248 -20.87 0.88 3.94
CA GLY A 248 -20.17 2.10 3.54
C GLY A 248 -21.07 3.07 2.77
N LEU A 249 -21.85 2.58 1.81
CA LEU A 249 -22.82 3.38 1.06
C LEU A 249 -23.93 3.95 1.95
N ALA A 250 -24.46 3.13 2.87
CA ALA A 250 -25.49 3.58 3.80
C ALA A 250 -25.00 4.68 4.76
N ALA A 251 -23.71 4.69 5.08
CA ALA A 251 -23.11 5.71 5.93
C ALA A 251 -22.89 7.05 5.19
N LEU A 252 -22.80 7.06 3.85
CA LEU A 252 -22.58 8.26 3.07
C LEU A 252 -23.77 9.24 3.12
N ASP A 253 -23.45 10.51 3.07
CA ASP A 253 -24.40 11.57 2.74
C ASP A 253 -24.69 11.59 1.22
N LYS A 254 -25.59 12.44 0.75
CA LYS A 254 -25.88 12.70 -0.67
C LYS A 254 -24.62 13.18 -1.37
N GLY A 255 -24.37 12.68 -2.58
CA GLY A 255 -23.18 13.02 -3.36
C GLY A 255 -21.88 12.45 -2.81
N GLY A 256 -21.92 11.65 -1.74
CA GLY A 256 -20.73 11.07 -1.12
C GLY A 256 -20.07 10.00 -1.98
N THR A 257 -18.76 9.84 -1.80
CA THR A 257 -17.95 8.85 -2.56
C THR A 257 -17.44 7.74 -1.66
N LEU A 258 -17.70 6.49 -2.05
CA LEU A 258 -17.10 5.28 -1.46
C LEU A 258 -15.93 4.80 -2.31
N VAL A 259 -14.74 4.75 -1.74
CA VAL A 259 -13.52 4.28 -2.40
C VAL A 259 -13.14 2.89 -1.88
N LEU A 260 -12.92 1.94 -2.80
CA LEU A 260 -12.52 0.57 -2.48
C LEU A 260 -11.00 0.45 -2.66
N GLY A 261 -10.25 0.34 -1.55
CA GLY A 261 -8.78 0.39 -1.53
C GLY A 261 -8.08 -0.98 -1.54
N GLY A 262 -8.82 -2.09 -1.51
CA GLY A 262 -8.24 -3.44 -1.54
C GLY A 262 -7.83 -3.86 -2.95
N ILE A 263 -6.68 -4.53 -3.08
CA ILE A 263 -6.24 -5.14 -4.36
C ILE A 263 -7.06 -6.39 -4.70
N HIS A 264 -7.40 -7.16 -3.68
CA HIS A 264 -8.29 -8.32 -3.75
C HIS A 264 -9.37 -8.12 -2.69
N MET A 265 -10.63 -8.33 -3.08
CA MET A 265 -11.78 -8.13 -2.22
C MET A 265 -12.82 -9.19 -2.54
N SER A 266 -13.50 -9.71 -1.51
CA SER A 266 -14.66 -10.59 -1.74
C SER A 266 -15.76 -9.85 -2.52
N ASP A 267 -16.62 -10.62 -3.19
CA ASP A 267 -17.74 -10.04 -3.92
C ASP A 267 -18.65 -9.21 -3.01
N SER A 268 -19.20 -8.14 -3.58
CA SER A 268 -20.24 -7.36 -2.91
C SER A 268 -21.56 -8.14 -2.90
N PRO A 269 -22.32 -8.14 -1.82
CA PRO A 269 -23.73 -8.51 -1.89
C PRO A 269 -24.50 -7.57 -2.83
N PRO A 270 -25.71 -7.95 -3.30
CA PRO A 270 -26.57 -7.06 -4.07
C PRO A 270 -26.72 -5.69 -3.38
N ILE A 271 -26.55 -4.62 -4.15
CA ILE A 271 -26.68 -3.26 -3.65
C ILE A 271 -28.06 -2.72 -4.01
N PRO A 272 -28.94 -2.46 -3.01
CA PRO A 272 -30.22 -1.79 -3.26
C PRO A 272 -29.98 -0.42 -3.94
N TYR A 273 -30.76 -0.12 -4.98
CA TYR A 273 -30.61 1.13 -5.74
C TYR A 273 -30.72 2.38 -4.85
N GLU A 274 -31.53 2.34 -3.81
CA GLU A 274 -31.66 3.43 -2.84
C GLU A 274 -30.35 3.85 -2.17
N LEU A 275 -29.38 2.92 -2.06
CA LEU A 275 -28.04 3.23 -1.52
C LEU A 275 -27.16 3.97 -2.53
N LEU A 276 -27.44 3.87 -3.83
CA LEU A 276 -26.75 4.62 -4.90
C LEU A 276 -27.48 5.91 -5.25
N TYR A 277 -28.80 5.95 -5.06
CA TYR A 277 -29.61 7.12 -5.35
C TYR A 277 -29.08 8.37 -4.61
N GLN A 278 -29.31 9.54 -5.14
CA GLN A 278 -28.77 10.83 -4.65
C GLN A 278 -27.27 11.01 -4.95
N GLU A 279 -26.85 10.60 -6.14
CA GLU A 279 -25.52 10.85 -6.72
C GLU A 279 -24.35 10.25 -5.93
N ARG A 280 -24.56 9.18 -5.17
CA ARG A 280 -23.47 8.48 -4.53
C ARG A 280 -22.59 7.75 -5.53
N VAL A 281 -21.29 7.79 -5.33
CA VAL A 281 -20.29 7.19 -6.23
C VAL A 281 -19.60 6.02 -5.53
N VAL A 282 -19.44 4.90 -6.22
CA VAL A 282 -18.52 3.81 -5.82
C VAL A 282 -17.40 3.72 -6.84
N ARG A 283 -16.16 3.69 -6.38
CA ARG A 283 -14.99 3.53 -7.25
C ARG A 283 -13.88 2.76 -6.58
N SER A 284 -13.11 2.01 -7.36
CA SER A 284 -11.96 1.26 -6.87
C SER A 284 -10.65 2.04 -7.04
N VAL A 285 -9.66 1.68 -6.22
CA VAL A 285 -8.25 2.03 -6.42
C VAL A 285 -7.61 0.91 -7.24
N ALA A 286 -6.92 1.27 -8.31
CA ALA A 286 -6.08 0.33 -9.05
C ALA A 286 -4.65 0.86 -8.99
N ASN A 287 -3.81 0.29 -8.11
CA ASN A 287 -2.41 0.68 -7.99
C ASN A 287 -2.24 2.20 -7.73
N ASN A 288 -1.08 2.77 -8.07
CA ASN A 288 -0.77 4.19 -7.96
C ASN A 288 0.01 4.67 -9.19
N THR A 289 -0.04 5.98 -9.48
CA THR A 289 0.89 6.62 -10.39
C THR A 289 2.19 6.97 -9.66
N ARG A 290 3.29 7.17 -10.39
CA ARG A 290 4.55 7.71 -9.81
C ARG A 290 4.31 9.05 -9.11
N ASN A 291 3.43 9.87 -9.67
CA ASN A 291 3.08 11.16 -9.08
C ASN A 291 2.39 11.03 -7.71
N ASP A 292 1.51 10.04 -7.55
CA ASP A 292 0.91 9.76 -6.22
C ASP A 292 1.98 9.48 -5.16
N GLY A 293 3.02 8.71 -5.51
CA GLY A 293 4.12 8.40 -4.60
C GLY A 293 4.97 9.62 -4.26
N ARG A 294 5.35 10.41 -5.28
CA ARG A 294 6.15 11.64 -5.08
C ARG A 294 5.42 12.67 -4.23
N GLU A 295 4.17 12.95 -4.54
CA GLU A 295 3.34 13.90 -3.79
C GLU A 295 3.12 13.42 -2.34
N PHE A 296 2.83 12.13 -2.17
CA PHE A 296 2.64 11.56 -0.84
C PHE A 296 3.89 11.65 0.01
N LEU A 297 5.06 11.23 -0.49
CA LEU A 297 6.31 11.26 0.28
C LEU A 297 6.72 12.69 0.63
N ALA A 298 6.54 13.64 -0.29
CA ALA A 298 6.75 15.06 -0.02
C ALA A 298 5.80 15.61 1.05
N GLU A 299 4.54 15.17 1.08
CA GLU A 299 3.58 15.58 2.11
C GLU A 299 3.88 14.89 3.46
N ALA A 300 4.20 13.59 3.44
CA ALA A 300 4.55 12.83 4.64
C ALA A 300 5.79 13.39 5.35
N ALA A 301 6.74 13.96 4.59
CA ALA A 301 7.92 14.64 5.15
C ALA A 301 7.57 15.96 5.87
N ARG A 302 6.52 16.66 5.42
CA ARG A 302 6.06 17.92 6.06
C ARG A 302 5.14 17.68 7.26
N ILE A 303 4.42 16.57 7.22
CA ILE A 303 3.58 16.12 8.33
C ILE A 303 4.40 15.06 9.06
N PRO A 304 4.58 15.10 10.37
CA PRO A 304 5.34 14.06 11.08
C PRO A 304 4.53 12.75 11.12
N VAL A 305 4.39 12.11 9.94
CA VAL A 305 3.69 10.83 9.81
C VAL A 305 4.47 9.76 10.55
N THR A 306 3.82 9.09 11.48
CA THR A 306 4.38 7.97 12.23
C THR A 306 3.87 6.66 11.67
N THR A 307 4.78 5.75 11.29
CA THR A 307 4.44 4.37 10.96
C THR A 307 4.67 3.48 12.18
N HIS A 308 3.62 2.81 12.64
CA HIS A 308 3.74 1.78 13.65
C HIS A 308 4.22 0.50 12.98
N VAL A 309 5.41 0.01 13.33
CA VAL A 309 6.01 -1.15 12.67
C VAL A 309 6.36 -2.26 13.67
N ARG A 310 6.16 -3.51 13.24
CA ARG A 310 6.73 -4.70 13.85
C ARG A 310 7.79 -5.24 12.91
N THR A 311 9.01 -5.39 13.38
CA THR A 311 10.15 -5.86 12.60
C THR A 311 10.34 -7.36 12.71
N PHE A 312 10.88 -7.95 11.64
CA PHE A 312 11.27 -9.36 11.53
C PHE A 312 12.59 -9.42 10.76
N GLY A 313 13.41 -10.44 10.98
CA GLY A 313 14.57 -10.72 10.11
C GLY A 313 14.13 -11.23 8.74
N LEU A 314 15.01 -11.16 7.73
CA LEU A 314 14.73 -11.70 6.40
C LEU A 314 14.30 -13.17 6.45
N GLU A 315 14.97 -13.97 7.28
CA GLU A 315 14.69 -15.41 7.48
C GLU A 315 13.31 -15.68 8.10
N GLU A 316 12.73 -14.69 8.77
CA GLU A 316 11.43 -14.79 9.43
C GLU A 316 10.26 -14.40 8.52
N ALA A 317 10.47 -14.24 7.21
CA ALA A 317 9.43 -13.76 6.30
C ALA A 317 8.16 -14.62 6.29
N ASN A 318 8.28 -15.94 6.40
CA ASN A 318 7.11 -16.81 6.53
C ASN A 318 6.34 -16.51 7.82
N ASP A 319 7.02 -16.31 8.95
CA ASP A 319 6.40 -15.95 10.24
C ASP A 319 5.76 -14.57 10.18
N ALA A 320 6.41 -13.63 9.51
CA ALA A 320 5.88 -12.29 9.28
C ALA A 320 4.58 -12.31 8.45
N LEU A 321 4.53 -13.12 7.38
CA LEU A 321 3.32 -13.29 6.57
C LEU A 321 2.21 -14.03 7.34
N ILE A 322 2.54 -15.04 8.16
CA ILE A 322 1.57 -15.72 9.05
C ILE A 322 0.99 -14.70 10.05
N ALA A 323 1.84 -13.88 10.68
CA ALA A 323 1.41 -12.83 11.60
C ALA A 323 0.49 -11.80 10.90
N LEU A 324 0.77 -11.46 9.64
CA LEU A 324 -0.09 -10.59 8.82
C LEU A 324 -1.45 -11.25 8.53
N LYS A 325 -1.45 -12.53 8.14
CA LYS A 325 -2.67 -13.29 7.82
C LYS A 325 -3.60 -13.40 9.03
N THR A 326 -3.02 -13.66 10.19
CA THR A 326 -3.75 -13.81 11.46
C THR A 326 -4.06 -12.48 12.15
N ASP A 327 -3.82 -11.35 11.47
CA ASP A 327 -4.08 -10.00 11.99
C ASP A 327 -3.33 -9.70 13.30
N ALA A 328 -2.14 -10.31 13.50
CA ALA A 328 -1.35 -10.17 14.71
C ALA A 328 -0.38 -8.96 14.70
N ILE A 329 -0.44 -8.13 13.65
CA ILE A 329 0.43 -6.96 13.48
C ILE A 329 -0.38 -5.68 13.75
N ARG A 330 0.11 -4.85 14.68
CA ARG A 330 -0.40 -3.50 14.90
C ARG A 330 0.34 -2.53 13.96
N GLY A 331 -0.39 -1.94 13.00
CA GLY A 331 0.22 -1.08 11.97
C GLY A 331 0.74 -1.86 10.78
N ALA A 332 2.06 -1.94 10.59
CA ALA A 332 2.70 -2.60 9.46
C ALA A 332 3.81 -3.57 9.88
N GLY A 333 4.02 -4.63 9.11
CA GLY A 333 5.17 -5.52 9.26
C GLY A 333 6.32 -5.12 8.33
N VAL A 334 7.57 -5.26 8.79
CA VAL A 334 8.76 -4.91 8.01
C VAL A 334 9.85 -5.95 8.21
N LEU A 335 10.36 -6.51 7.11
CA LEU A 335 11.58 -7.32 7.12
C LEU A 335 12.79 -6.39 7.17
N VAL A 336 13.67 -6.59 8.13
CA VAL A 336 14.97 -5.93 8.22
C VAL A 336 16.00 -6.85 7.55
N VAL A 337 16.67 -6.30 6.54
CA VAL A 337 17.68 -7.03 5.76
C VAL A 337 19.04 -6.53 6.17
N ALA A 338 19.82 -7.35 6.87
CA ALA A 338 21.16 -7.02 7.35
C ALA A 338 22.24 -7.26 6.27
#